data_9568fc69b031ab8ed5564f1bc10f3f83
#
_entry.id   9568fc69b031ab8ed5564f1bc10f3f83
#
_cell.length_a   1.000
_cell.length_b   1.000
_cell.length_c   1.000
_cell.angle_alpha   90.00
_cell.angle_beta   90.00
_cell.angle_gamma   90.00
#
_symmetry.space_group_name_H-M   'P 1'
#
loop_
_entity.id
_entity.type
_entity.pdbx_description
1 polymer ?
#
loop_
_entity_poly.entity_id
_entity_poly.type
_entity_poly.pdbx_seq_one_letter_code
_entity_poly.pdbx_strand_id
1 'polypeptide(L)'
;MPNDRREFMKVAGATVAVAGAALAATPAVAQGATPGSFRNIKALAFDAYGTLFDVFSVTALCEQLFPGKGNQLAQTWRFKQLQYSLMRSLMGRHRDFWGLTEDGLVWASKNQKVDLTADKKKQLMDAYLSLAAFPDVKPGLEALKKQGLKLAILSNGEPRMLEAAAKSAGIRDLLDEIISVEEVKVFKTSYRVYWLGPERMKVSNPDLGFVSANNWDGCAAASAGLRTFWIQRTSAEVPEELGYQVDTTVKAITDLPALLRA
;
A
#
# COMPACT_ATOMS: atom_id res chain seq x y z
N MET A 1 13.37 44.78 -29.36
CA MET A 1 13.48 44.54 -27.91
C MET A 1 14.62 43.57 -27.72
N PRO A 2 15.77 43.95 -27.18
CA PRO A 2 16.88 43.05 -26.94
C PRO A 2 16.70 42.33 -25.61
N ASN A 3 16.86 41.02 -25.67
CA ASN A 3 16.94 40.11 -24.55
C ASN A 3 18.29 40.25 -23.86
N ASP A 4 18.37 40.86 -22.70
CA ASP A 4 19.62 40.93 -21.96
C ASP A 4 19.70 39.84 -20.85
N ARG A 5 20.25 38.71 -21.27
CA ARG A 5 20.60 37.58 -20.39
C ARG A 5 21.78 37.88 -19.44
N ARG A 6 22.39 39.07 -19.54
CA ARG A 6 23.59 39.41 -18.77
C ARG A 6 23.31 40.12 -17.44
N GLU A 7 22.11 40.66 -17.22
CA GLU A 7 21.77 41.30 -15.95
C GLU A 7 21.33 40.33 -14.84
N PHE A 8 20.89 39.12 -15.20
CA PHE A 8 20.48 38.13 -14.19
C PHE A 8 21.63 37.51 -13.37
N MET A 9 22.88 37.70 -13.80
CA MET A 9 24.08 37.13 -13.15
C MET A 9 24.82 38.09 -12.22
N LYS A 10 24.35 39.30 -11.97
CA LYS A 10 25.05 40.29 -11.10
C LYS A 10 24.46 40.46 -9.70
N VAL A 11 23.45 39.71 -9.29
CA VAL A 11 22.84 39.80 -7.94
C VAL A 11 23.17 38.61 -7.03
N ALA A 12 24.05 37.72 -7.43
CA ALA A 12 24.49 36.59 -6.59
C ALA A 12 25.86 36.85 -5.96
N GLY A 13 25.98 37.91 -5.15
CA GLY A 13 27.22 38.27 -4.49
C GLY A 13 27.00 38.96 -3.12
N ALA A 14 26.17 38.39 -2.26
CA ALA A 14 26.15 38.76 -0.84
C ALA A 14 26.17 37.50 0.01
N THR A 15 27.35 37.09 0.42
CA THR A 15 27.59 35.99 1.35
C THR A 15 27.11 36.42 2.72
N VAL A 16 25.91 36.02 3.12
CA VAL A 16 25.51 36.05 4.53
C VAL A 16 25.91 34.71 5.12
N ALA A 17 26.99 34.69 5.89
CA ALA A 17 27.39 33.57 6.72
C ALA A 17 26.39 33.45 7.87
N VAL A 18 25.34 32.68 7.70
CA VAL A 18 24.51 32.18 8.79
C VAL A 18 25.16 30.86 9.24
N ALA A 19 25.78 30.93 10.44
CA ALA A 19 26.21 29.73 11.15
C ALA A 19 24.95 28.96 11.59
N GLY A 20 24.42 28.14 10.69
CA GLY A 20 23.38 27.18 11.00
C GLY A 20 24.03 25.95 11.65
N ALA A 21 23.83 25.78 12.96
CA ALA A 21 24.09 24.51 13.58
C ALA A 21 23.16 23.48 12.90
N ALA A 22 23.75 22.70 11.99
CA ALA A 22 23.10 21.50 11.48
C ALA A 22 22.98 20.53 12.66
N LEU A 23 21.79 20.49 13.28
CA LEU A 23 21.38 19.35 14.07
C LEU A 23 21.35 18.18 13.11
N ALA A 24 22.43 17.38 13.11
CA ALA A 24 22.44 16.08 12.49
C ALA A 24 21.33 15.27 13.19
N ALA A 25 20.17 15.15 12.54
CA ALA A 25 19.17 14.18 12.92
C ALA A 25 19.84 12.81 12.69
N THR A 26 20.35 12.22 13.77
CA THR A 26 20.70 10.81 13.78
C THR A 26 19.45 10.04 13.34
N PRO A 27 19.53 9.16 12.32
CA PRO A 27 18.41 8.31 12.00
C PRO A 27 18.08 7.52 13.26
N ALA A 28 16.90 7.72 13.82
CA ALA A 28 16.40 6.91 14.90
C ALA A 28 16.30 5.48 14.33
N VAL A 29 17.25 4.64 14.68
CA VAL A 29 17.14 3.19 14.50
C VAL A 29 15.83 2.84 15.19
N ALA A 30 14.87 2.31 14.44
CA ALA A 30 13.59 1.86 14.99
C ALA A 30 13.91 0.86 16.09
N GLN A 31 13.82 1.30 17.34
CA GLN A 31 13.94 0.43 18.50
C GLN A 31 12.73 -0.50 18.41
N GLY A 32 12.97 -1.81 18.36
CA GLY A 32 11.93 -2.80 18.26
C GLY A 32 10.87 -2.56 19.34
N ALA A 33 9.62 -2.37 18.91
CA ALA A 33 8.52 -2.13 19.83
C ALA A 33 8.40 -3.31 20.79
N THR A 34 8.23 -3.01 22.09
CA THR A 34 8.07 -4.02 23.12
C THR A 34 6.62 -4.54 23.15
N PRO A 35 6.37 -5.76 23.68
CA PRO A 35 5.01 -6.26 23.86
C PRO A 35 4.11 -5.25 24.58
N GLY A 36 2.90 -5.04 24.07
CA GLY A 36 1.93 -4.10 24.64
C GLY A 36 2.22 -2.61 24.37
N SER A 37 3.14 -2.27 23.47
CA SER A 37 3.44 -0.86 23.13
C SER A 37 2.25 -0.11 22.53
N PHE A 38 1.27 -0.82 21.97
CA PHE A 38 0.12 -0.26 21.24
C PHE A 38 -1.23 -0.70 21.85
N ARG A 39 -1.31 -0.77 23.19
CA ARG A 39 -2.51 -1.25 23.94
C ARG A 39 -3.79 -0.44 23.66
N ASN A 40 -3.66 0.79 23.21
CA ASN A 40 -4.82 1.66 22.94
C ASN A 40 -5.48 1.37 21.59
N ILE A 41 -4.87 0.55 20.74
CA ILE A 41 -5.44 0.19 19.44
C ILE A 41 -6.71 -0.64 19.64
N LYS A 42 -7.82 -0.17 19.06
CA LYS A 42 -9.14 -0.83 19.12
C LYS A 42 -9.52 -1.49 17.81
N ALA A 43 -8.91 -1.04 16.72
CA ALA A 43 -9.16 -1.55 15.38
C ALA A 43 -7.88 -1.57 14.55
N LEU A 44 -7.81 -2.50 13.58
CA LEU A 44 -6.77 -2.55 12.58
C LEU A 44 -7.38 -2.49 11.19
N ALA A 45 -6.84 -1.62 10.34
CA ALA A 45 -7.13 -1.58 8.92
C ALA A 45 -5.91 -2.06 8.14
N PHE A 46 -6.10 -3.05 7.27
CA PHE A 46 -5.04 -3.66 6.48
C PHE A 46 -5.11 -3.17 5.03
N ASP A 47 -3.97 -2.81 4.46
CA ASP A 47 -3.87 -2.81 3.01
C ASP A 47 -4.12 -4.22 2.46
N ALA A 48 -4.58 -4.32 1.21
CA ALA A 48 -4.93 -5.61 0.63
C ALA A 48 -3.79 -6.20 -0.22
N TYR A 49 -3.41 -5.48 -1.29
CA TYR A 49 -2.54 -5.99 -2.35
C TYR A 49 -1.05 -5.87 -2.01
N GLY A 50 -0.41 -6.99 -1.77
CA GLY A 50 0.97 -7.12 -1.27
C GLY A 50 1.03 -7.28 0.25
N THR A 51 -0.07 -7.00 0.97
CA THR A 51 -0.18 -7.11 2.43
C THR A 51 -0.93 -8.38 2.86
N LEU A 52 -2.19 -8.50 2.49
CA LEU A 52 -3.00 -9.70 2.72
C LEU A 52 -2.89 -10.69 1.56
N PHE A 53 -2.89 -10.18 0.33
CA PHE A 53 -2.89 -10.97 -0.91
C PHE A 53 -1.58 -10.78 -1.68
N ASP A 54 -0.96 -11.88 -2.07
CA ASP A 54 0.24 -11.87 -2.90
C ASP A 54 -0.11 -11.52 -4.35
N VAL A 55 0.23 -10.31 -4.75
CA VAL A 55 0.00 -9.80 -6.12
C VAL A 55 0.86 -10.52 -7.16
N PHE A 56 1.92 -11.19 -6.74
CA PHE A 56 2.78 -11.96 -7.62
C PHE A 56 2.37 -13.44 -7.75
N SER A 57 1.32 -13.87 -7.03
CA SER A 57 0.74 -15.21 -7.23
C SER A 57 0.23 -15.42 -8.67
N VAL A 58 -0.02 -14.33 -9.43
CA VAL A 58 -0.36 -14.40 -10.87
C VAL A 58 0.85 -14.68 -11.78
N THR A 59 2.08 -14.62 -11.25
CA THR A 59 3.30 -14.77 -12.06
C THR A 59 3.36 -16.13 -12.76
N ALA A 60 2.95 -17.19 -12.08
CA ALA A 60 2.91 -18.52 -12.66
C ALA A 60 1.96 -18.59 -13.87
N LEU A 61 0.78 -17.96 -13.78
CA LEU A 61 -0.15 -17.86 -14.89
C LEU A 61 0.41 -16.99 -16.02
N CYS A 62 1.06 -15.88 -15.69
CA CYS A 62 1.74 -15.06 -16.70
C CYS A 62 2.80 -15.86 -17.45
N GLU A 63 3.60 -16.68 -16.74
CA GLU A 63 4.63 -17.51 -17.36
C GLU A 63 4.06 -18.62 -18.23
N GLN A 64 2.95 -19.23 -17.79
CA GLN A 64 2.21 -20.21 -18.59
C GLN A 64 1.67 -19.62 -19.91
N LEU A 65 1.10 -18.41 -19.85
CA LEU A 65 0.51 -17.74 -21.01
C LEU A 65 1.55 -17.08 -21.92
N PHE A 66 2.71 -16.70 -21.38
CA PHE A 66 3.79 -15.98 -22.06
C PHE A 66 5.16 -16.51 -21.64
N PRO A 67 5.54 -17.71 -22.08
CA PRO A 67 6.77 -18.37 -21.68
C PRO A 67 8.03 -17.50 -21.86
N GLY A 68 8.86 -17.39 -20.82
CA GLY A 68 10.07 -16.58 -20.78
C GLY A 68 9.84 -15.07 -20.59
N LYS A 69 8.58 -14.62 -20.47
CA LYS A 69 8.23 -13.21 -20.27
C LYS A 69 7.30 -12.98 -19.06
N GLY A 70 6.78 -14.04 -18.45
CA GLY A 70 5.73 -13.97 -17.45
C GLY A 70 6.14 -13.18 -16.21
N ASN A 71 7.33 -13.42 -15.67
CA ASN A 71 7.82 -12.70 -14.50
C ASN A 71 7.94 -11.19 -14.77
N GLN A 72 8.56 -10.81 -15.89
CA GLN A 72 8.70 -9.41 -16.26
C GLN A 72 7.34 -8.75 -16.53
N LEU A 73 6.41 -9.50 -17.13
CA LEU A 73 5.04 -9.02 -17.36
C LEU A 73 4.33 -8.74 -16.04
N ALA A 74 4.37 -9.65 -15.07
CA ALA A 74 3.74 -9.48 -13.76
C ALA A 74 4.29 -8.25 -13.01
N GLN A 75 5.62 -8.09 -12.99
CA GLN A 75 6.27 -6.93 -12.36
C GLN A 75 5.89 -5.61 -13.04
N THR A 76 5.96 -5.56 -14.37
CA THR A 76 5.61 -4.35 -15.15
C THR A 76 4.12 -4.02 -15.00
N TRP A 77 3.26 -5.04 -14.99
CA TRP A 77 1.82 -4.88 -14.75
C TRP A 77 1.55 -4.26 -13.38
N ARG A 78 2.11 -4.82 -12.31
CA ARG A 78 1.98 -4.26 -10.95
C ARG A 78 2.50 -2.83 -10.87
N PHE A 79 3.66 -2.55 -11.44
CA PHE A 79 4.22 -1.20 -11.46
C PHE A 79 3.25 -0.21 -12.15
N LYS A 80 2.71 -0.57 -13.31
CA LYS A 80 1.77 0.30 -14.05
C LYS A 80 0.45 0.49 -13.31
N GLN A 81 -0.07 -0.52 -12.66
CA GLN A 81 -1.26 -0.43 -11.84
C GLN A 81 -1.10 0.64 -10.75
N LEU A 82 0.02 0.61 -10.00
CA LEU A 82 0.32 1.62 -8.98
C LEU A 82 0.59 2.99 -9.58
N GLN A 83 1.38 3.07 -10.65
CA GLN A 83 1.67 4.33 -11.31
C GLN A 83 0.40 5.02 -11.83
N TYR A 84 -0.51 4.27 -12.45
CA TYR A 84 -1.75 4.82 -12.98
C TYR A 84 -2.71 5.27 -11.87
N SER A 85 -2.80 4.56 -10.76
CA SER A 85 -3.61 4.99 -9.61
C SER A 85 -3.13 6.35 -9.08
N LEU A 86 -1.81 6.51 -8.91
CA LEU A 86 -1.21 7.78 -8.48
C LEU A 86 -1.45 8.90 -9.50
N MET A 87 -1.16 8.65 -10.78
CA MET A 87 -1.34 9.66 -11.84
C MET A 87 -2.80 10.10 -11.96
N ARG A 88 -3.76 9.17 -11.93
CA ARG A 88 -5.18 9.52 -12.02
C ARG A 88 -5.67 10.30 -10.81
N SER A 89 -5.14 10.02 -9.62
CA SER A 89 -5.40 10.82 -8.42
C SER A 89 -4.94 12.28 -8.62
N LEU A 90 -3.70 12.47 -9.09
CA LEU A 90 -3.13 13.80 -9.36
C LEU A 90 -3.88 14.55 -10.48
N MET A 91 -4.34 13.84 -11.50
CA MET A 91 -5.12 14.42 -12.61
C MET A 91 -6.57 14.73 -12.21
N GLY A 92 -7.08 14.25 -11.07
CA GLY A 92 -8.50 14.32 -10.71
C GLY A 92 -9.39 13.55 -11.68
N ARG A 93 -8.88 12.46 -12.27
CA ARG A 93 -9.58 11.63 -13.27
C ARG A 93 -9.67 10.19 -12.78
N HIS A 94 -10.54 9.98 -11.81
CA HIS A 94 -10.76 8.65 -11.23
C HIS A 94 -11.23 7.64 -12.29
N ARG A 95 -10.75 6.44 -12.19
CA ARG A 95 -11.23 5.20 -12.79
C ARG A 95 -11.10 4.12 -11.75
N ASP A 96 -12.06 3.21 -11.65
CA ASP A 96 -12.01 2.12 -10.67
C ASP A 96 -10.74 1.27 -10.80
N PHE A 97 -10.41 0.58 -9.72
CA PHE A 97 -9.14 -0.17 -9.66
C PHE A 97 -9.12 -1.38 -10.60
N TRP A 98 -10.28 -1.96 -10.92
CA TRP A 98 -10.38 -3.02 -11.93
C TRP A 98 -9.97 -2.52 -13.31
N GLY A 99 -10.54 -1.40 -13.73
CA GLY A 99 -10.18 -0.76 -14.99
C GLY A 99 -8.72 -0.33 -15.04
N LEU A 100 -8.14 0.17 -13.92
CA LEU A 100 -6.70 0.48 -13.85
C LEU A 100 -5.83 -0.77 -13.94
N THR A 101 -6.27 -1.86 -13.33
CA THR A 101 -5.58 -3.16 -13.41
C THR A 101 -5.54 -3.64 -14.85
N GLU A 102 -6.67 -3.53 -15.58
CA GLU A 102 -6.75 -3.85 -17.00
C GLU A 102 -5.86 -2.94 -17.86
N ASP A 103 -5.93 -1.62 -17.66
CA ASP A 103 -5.09 -0.65 -18.37
C ASP A 103 -3.59 -0.94 -18.18
N GLY A 104 -3.19 -1.28 -16.96
CA GLY A 104 -1.82 -1.67 -16.62
C GLY A 104 -1.37 -2.93 -17.36
N LEU A 105 -2.23 -3.96 -17.41
CA LEU A 105 -1.98 -5.21 -18.15
C LEU A 105 -1.82 -4.96 -19.64
N VAL A 106 -2.74 -4.20 -20.25
CA VAL A 106 -2.69 -3.87 -21.67
C VAL A 106 -1.41 -3.11 -22.02
N TRP A 107 -1.03 -2.14 -21.18
CA TRP A 107 0.21 -1.40 -21.38
C TRP A 107 1.45 -2.31 -21.25
N ALA A 108 1.50 -3.13 -20.20
CA ALA A 108 2.62 -4.03 -19.94
C ALA A 108 2.80 -5.03 -21.09
N SER A 109 1.71 -5.59 -21.60
CA SER A 109 1.71 -6.51 -22.73
C SER A 109 2.23 -5.89 -24.02
N LYS A 110 1.80 -4.65 -24.34
CA LYS A 110 2.31 -3.90 -25.48
C LYS A 110 3.80 -3.59 -25.33
N ASN A 111 4.23 -3.15 -24.15
CA ASN A 111 5.63 -2.82 -23.86
C ASN A 111 6.54 -4.03 -24.06
N GLN A 112 6.08 -5.21 -23.66
CA GLN A 112 6.85 -6.45 -23.78
C GLN A 112 6.62 -7.19 -25.10
N LYS A 113 5.79 -6.63 -25.98
CA LYS A 113 5.46 -7.21 -27.29
C LYS A 113 4.98 -8.66 -27.17
N VAL A 114 4.05 -8.91 -26.23
CA VAL A 114 3.36 -10.18 -26.11
C VAL A 114 1.94 -10.06 -26.67
N ASP A 115 1.45 -11.16 -27.24
CA ASP A 115 0.10 -11.24 -27.80
C ASP A 115 -0.94 -11.48 -26.70
N LEU A 116 -1.55 -10.37 -26.21
CA LEU A 116 -2.62 -10.38 -25.21
C LEU A 116 -3.98 -10.55 -25.91
N THR A 117 -4.35 -11.80 -26.21
CA THR A 117 -5.70 -12.10 -26.71
C THR A 117 -6.77 -11.78 -25.66
N ALA A 118 -8.04 -11.67 -26.09
CA ALA A 118 -9.17 -11.44 -25.19
C ALA A 118 -9.26 -12.50 -24.08
N ASP A 119 -9.03 -13.77 -24.43
CA ASP A 119 -9.07 -14.90 -23.48
C ASP A 119 -7.93 -14.84 -22.46
N LYS A 120 -6.70 -14.56 -22.89
CA LYS A 120 -5.55 -14.38 -21.98
C LYS A 120 -5.77 -13.21 -21.04
N LYS A 121 -6.27 -12.08 -21.57
CA LYS A 121 -6.62 -10.91 -20.74
C LYS A 121 -7.66 -11.29 -19.69
N LYS A 122 -8.73 -11.97 -20.09
CA LYS A 122 -9.76 -12.42 -19.16
C LYS A 122 -9.19 -13.31 -18.05
N GLN A 123 -8.39 -14.34 -18.40
CA GLN A 123 -7.78 -15.24 -17.43
C GLN A 123 -6.91 -14.48 -16.40
N LEU A 124 -6.07 -13.55 -16.86
CA LEU A 124 -5.20 -12.76 -15.98
C LEU A 124 -6.00 -11.80 -15.09
N MET A 125 -7.02 -11.16 -15.62
CA MET A 125 -7.90 -10.32 -14.83
C MET A 125 -8.68 -11.12 -13.78
N ASP A 126 -9.24 -12.27 -14.15
CA ASP A 126 -9.97 -13.13 -13.22
C ASP A 126 -9.08 -13.63 -12.08
N ALA A 127 -7.78 -13.85 -12.33
CA ALA A 127 -6.82 -14.24 -11.29
C ALA A 127 -6.71 -13.20 -10.16
N TYR A 128 -6.95 -11.92 -10.43
CA TYR A 128 -7.00 -10.87 -9.40
C TYR A 128 -8.19 -11.01 -8.42
N LEU A 129 -9.21 -11.77 -8.79
CA LEU A 129 -10.34 -12.04 -7.90
C LEU A 129 -10.07 -13.20 -6.91
N SER A 130 -8.97 -13.93 -7.10
CA SER A 130 -8.62 -15.10 -6.28
C SER A 130 -7.12 -15.19 -5.99
N LEU A 131 -6.48 -14.01 -5.77
CA LEU A 131 -5.08 -13.95 -5.36
C LEU A 131 -4.83 -14.80 -4.10
N ALA A 132 -3.70 -15.47 -4.05
CA ALA A 132 -3.30 -16.22 -2.86
C ALA A 132 -3.08 -15.26 -1.68
N ALA A 133 -3.62 -15.60 -0.52
CA ALA A 133 -3.24 -14.92 0.72
C ALA A 133 -1.84 -15.39 1.18
N PHE A 134 -1.09 -14.50 1.84
CA PHE A 134 0.14 -14.95 2.50
C PHE A 134 -0.18 -15.91 3.66
N PRO A 135 0.71 -16.87 3.97
CA PRO A 135 0.43 -17.92 4.96
C PRO A 135 0.15 -17.41 6.37
N ASP A 136 0.70 -16.26 6.75
CA ASP A 136 0.55 -15.61 8.06
C ASP A 136 -0.76 -14.85 8.23
N VAL A 137 -1.52 -14.62 7.15
CA VAL A 137 -2.71 -13.77 7.14
C VAL A 137 -3.82 -14.36 8.01
N LYS A 138 -4.32 -15.53 7.63
CA LYS A 138 -5.47 -16.12 8.34
C LYS A 138 -5.18 -16.36 9.83
N PRO A 139 -4.07 -17.02 10.22
CA PRO A 139 -3.79 -17.23 11.65
C PRO A 139 -3.56 -15.92 12.41
N GLY A 140 -2.95 -14.92 11.77
CA GLY A 140 -2.77 -13.60 12.40
C GLY A 140 -4.09 -12.87 12.63
N LEU A 141 -4.98 -12.82 11.63
CA LEU A 141 -6.31 -12.21 11.78
C LEU A 141 -7.16 -12.94 12.84
N GLU A 142 -7.13 -14.28 12.87
CA GLU A 142 -7.82 -15.06 13.91
C GLU A 142 -7.32 -14.73 15.32
N ALA A 143 -6.00 -14.58 15.49
CA ALA A 143 -5.41 -14.23 16.78
C ALA A 143 -5.81 -12.81 17.22
N LEU A 144 -5.85 -11.85 16.29
CA LEU A 144 -6.29 -10.48 16.55
C LEU A 144 -7.79 -10.41 16.88
N LYS A 145 -8.63 -11.18 16.19
CA LYS A 145 -10.07 -11.29 16.54
C LYS A 145 -10.29 -11.85 17.94
N LYS A 146 -9.51 -12.86 18.35
CA LYS A 146 -9.56 -13.40 19.72
C LYS A 146 -9.20 -12.39 20.81
N GLN A 147 -8.46 -11.32 20.45
CA GLN A 147 -8.17 -10.20 21.36
C GLN A 147 -9.28 -9.14 21.37
N GLY A 148 -10.37 -9.33 20.61
CA GLY A 148 -11.51 -8.40 20.56
C GLY A 148 -11.32 -7.21 19.63
N LEU A 149 -10.27 -7.20 18.79
CA LEU A 149 -10.01 -6.13 17.85
C LEU A 149 -11.00 -6.17 16.69
N LYS A 150 -11.43 -5.00 16.21
CA LYS A 150 -12.11 -4.86 14.94
C LYS A 150 -11.09 -4.89 13.81
N LEU A 151 -11.39 -5.61 12.74
CA LEU A 151 -10.49 -5.78 11.60
C LEU A 151 -11.15 -5.31 10.31
N ALA A 152 -10.43 -4.54 9.50
CA ALA A 152 -10.92 -4.08 8.21
C ALA A 152 -9.86 -4.21 7.11
N ILE A 153 -10.29 -4.26 5.86
CA ILE A 153 -9.46 -3.90 4.72
C ILE A 153 -9.64 -2.41 4.44
N LEU A 154 -8.55 -1.69 4.13
CA LEU A 154 -8.55 -0.33 3.59
C LEU A 154 -7.64 -0.30 2.36
N SER A 155 -8.25 -0.26 1.18
CA SER A 155 -7.53 -0.58 -0.07
C SER A 155 -7.92 0.28 -1.26
N ASN A 156 -7.00 0.35 -2.22
CA ASN A 156 -7.23 0.89 -3.57
C ASN A 156 -8.19 0.02 -4.40
N GLY A 157 -8.39 -1.24 -4.02
CA GLY A 157 -9.28 -2.16 -4.73
C GLY A 157 -10.74 -1.73 -4.69
N GLU A 158 -11.49 -2.04 -5.74
CA GLU A 158 -12.94 -1.87 -5.72
C GLU A 158 -13.63 -2.93 -4.84
N PRO A 159 -14.84 -2.66 -4.33
CA PRO A 159 -15.50 -3.55 -3.38
C PRO A 159 -15.65 -4.99 -3.88
N ARG A 160 -15.99 -5.20 -5.16
CA ARG A 160 -16.15 -6.54 -5.75
C ARG A 160 -14.84 -7.33 -5.75
N MET A 161 -13.71 -6.67 -6.07
CA MET A 161 -12.39 -7.31 -6.07
C MET A 161 -12.00 -7.75 -4.65
N LEU A 162 -12.18 -6.86 -3.68
CA LEU A 162 -11.81 -7.10 -2.27
C LEU A 162 -12.68 -8.20 -1.64
N GLU A 163 -13.98 -8.17 -1.88
CA GLU A 163 -14.92 -9.22 -1.44
C GLU A 163 -14.57 -10.58 -2.02
N ALA A 164 -14.28 -10.64 -3.33
CA ALA A 164 -13.93 -11.89 -4.01
C ALA A 164 -12.62 -12.46 -3.45
N ALA A 165 -11.58 -11.63 -3.32
CA ALA A 165 -10.29 -12.05 -2.80
C ALA A 165 -10.40 -12.50 -1.32
N ALA A 166 -11.12 -11.75 -0.47
CA ALA A 166 -11.31 -12.12 0.94
C ALA A 166 -12.10 -13.44 1.10
N LYS A 167 -13.11 -13.68 0.26
CA LYS A 167 -13.85 -14.96 0.23
C LYS A 167 -12.97 -16.11 -0.26
N SER A 168 -12.24 -15.90 -1.36
CA SER A 168 -11.32 -16.90 -1.91
C SER A 168 -10.24 -17.31 -0.91
N ALA A 169 -9.71 -16.36 -0.14
CA ALA A 169 -8.72 -16.59 0.90
C ALA A 169 -9.31 -17.17 2.21
N GLY A 170 -10.63 -17.29 2.34
CA GLY A 170 -11.31 -17.77 3.56
C GLY A 170 -11.09 -16.88 4.78
N ILE A 171 -11.00 -15.56 4.58
CA ILE A 171 -10.79 -14.56 5.64
C ILE A 171 -11.93 -13.55 5.76
N ARG A 172 -12.95 -13.63 4.87
CA ARG A 172 -14.05 -12.64 4.83
C ARG A 172 -14.76 -12.51 6.18
N ASP A 173 -15.02 -13.61 6.85
CA ASP A 173 -15.76 -13.66 8.14
C ASP A 173 -14.92 -13.14 9.32
N LEU A 174 -13.62 -12.94 9.15
CA LEU A 174 -12.73 -12.32 10.12
C LEU A 174 -12.73 -10.78 10.03
N LEU A 175 -13.28 -10.23 8.95
CA LEU A 175 -13.30 -8.79 8.67
C LEU A 175 -14.63 -8.18 9.04
N ASP A 176 -14.61 -7.13 9.86
CA ASP A 176 -15.79 -6.34 10.21
C ASP A 176 -16.18 -5.38 9.06
N GLU A 177 -15.18 -4.86 8.33
CA GLU A 177 -15.39 -3.91 7.23
C GLU A 177 -14.47 -4.21 6.04
N ILE A 178 -14.95 -3.89 4.85
CA ILE A 178 -14.14 -3.76 3.63
C ILE A 178 -14.30 -2.34 3.12
N ILE A 179 -13.25 -1.53 3.26
CA ILE A 179 -13.23 -0.11 2.95
C ILE A 179 -12.46 0.12 1.66
N SER A 180 -13.14 0.68 0.67
CA SER A 180 -12.57 0.95 -0.65
C SER A 180 -12.41 2.44 -0.88
N VAL A 181 -11.37 2.82 -1.60
CA VAL A 181 -11.16 4.19 -2.10
C VAL A 181 -12.28 4.66 -3.03
N GLU A 182 -13.13 3.75 -3.50
CA GLU A 182 -14.29 4.10 -4.34
C GLU A 182 -15.25 5.08 -3.65
N GLU A 183 -15.25 5.15 -2.31
CA GLU A 183 -16.05 6.11 -1.54
C GLU A 183 -15.58 7.56 -1.75
N VAL A 184 -14.27 7.77 -1.92
CA VAL A 184 -13.68 9.11 -2.04
C VAL A 184 -13.15 9.42 -3.44
N LYS A 185 -13.17 8.46 -4.35
CA LYS A 185 -12.77 8.60 -5.76
C LYS A 185 -11.35 9.17 -5.94
N VAL A 186 -10.45 8.82 -5.00
CA VAL A 186 -9.03 9.13 -5.04
C VAL A 186 -8.26 7.95 -4.42
N PHE A 187 -7.11 7.62 -4.96
CA PHE A 187 -6.30 6.51 -4.48
C PHE A 187 -5.38 6.93 -3.31
N LYS A 188 -4.85 5.97 -2.57
CA LYS A 188 -3.68 6.16 -1.72
C LYS A 188 -2.57 6.81 -2.58
N THR A 189 -1.87 7.79 -2.11
CA THR A 189 -1.57 8.24 -0.74
C THR A 189 -2.41 9.43 -0.23
N SER A 190 -3.56 9.70 -0.80
CA SER A 190 -4.42 10.78 -0.31
C SER A 190 -4.86 10.54 1.14
N TYR A 191 -4.70 11.54 2.03
CA TYR A 191 -5.16 11.48 3.42
C TYR A 191 -6.65 11.16 3.53
N ARG A 192 -7.46 11.56 2.54
CA ARG A 192 -8.91 11.26 2.49
C ARG A 192 -9.21 9.76 2.52
N VAL A 193 -8.31 8.94 1.98
CA VAL A 193 -8.44 7.48 2.01
C VAL A 193 -8.21 6.95 3.41
N TYR A 194 -7.15 7.42 4.10
CA TYR A 194 -6.82 6.92 5.44
C TYR A 194 -7.86 7.31 6.48
N TRP A 195 -8.50 8.47 6.33
CA TRP A 195 -9.57 8.93 7.23
C TRP A 195 -10.86 8.11 7.10
N LEU A 196 -11.08 7.38 6.00
CA LEU A 196 -12.18 6.40 5.94
C LEU A 196 -12.06 5.31 7.01
N GLY A 197 -10.83 4.93 7.38
CA GLY A 197 -10.60 3.89 8.38
C GLY A 197 -11.25 4.21 9.73
N PRO A 198 -10.85 5.28 10.43
CA PRO A 198 -11.45 5.69 11.70
C PRO A 198 -12.96 5.93 11.60
N GLU A 199 -13.42 6.58 10.52
CA GLU A 199 -14.83 6.87 10.27
C GLU A 199 -15.67 5.59 10.21
N ARG A 200 -15.30 4.65 9.37
CA ARG A 200 -16.02 3.39 9.15
C ARG A 200 -15.92 2.45 10.35
N MET A 201 -14.75 2.39 10.99
CA MET A 201 -14.53 1.55 12.16
C MET A 201 -15.07 2.17 13.46
N LYS A 202 -15.51 3.43 13.42
CA LYS A 202 -16.02 4.20 14.58
C LYS A 202 -15.03 4.22 15.74
N VAL A 203 -13.80 4.60 15.45
CA VAL A 203 -12.72 4.79 16.42
C VAL A 203 -12.02 6.14 16.15
N SER A 204 -11.23 6.64 17.11
CA SER A 204 -10.39 7.82 16.88
C SER A 204 -9.15 7.45 16.04
N ASN A 205 -8.52 8.44 15.40
CA ASN A 205 -7.32 8.20 14.59
C ASN A 205 -6.21 7.46 15.37
N PRO A 206 -5.85 7.85 16.61
CA PRO A 206 -4.82 7.15 17.38
C PRO A 206 -5.21 5.74 17.87
N ASP A 207 -6.51 5.41 17.83
CA ASP A 207 -7.05 4.08 18.21
C ASP A 207 -7.10 3.12 17.01
N LEU A 208 -6.84 3.60 15.79
CA LEU A 208 -6.74 2.77 14.59
C LEU A 208 -5.27 2.51 14.24
N GLY A 209 -4.91 1.23 14.13
CA GLY A 209 -3.66 0.80 13.53
C GLY A 209 -3.85 0.54 12.04
N PHE A 210 -2.97 1.09 11.20
CA PHE A 210 -2.91 0.78 9.78
C PHE A 210 -1.73 -0.14 9.49
N VAL A 211 -1.98 -1.22 8.79
CA VAL A 211 -1.02 -2.30 8.51
C VAL A 211 -0.79 -2.42 7.01
N SER A 212 0.43 -2.26 6.56
CA SER A 212 0.79 -2.42 5.16
C SER A 212 2.17 -3.06 4.98
N ALA A 213 2.32 -3.90 3.96
CA ALA A 213 3.63 -4.35 3.52
C ALA A 213 4.28 -3.36 2.53
N ASN A 214 3.52 -2.40 2.01
CA ASN A 214 4.06 -1.31 1.21
C ASN A 214 4.50 -0.17 2.15
N ASN A 215 5.81 0.04 2.34
CA ASN A 215 6.32 1.04 3.29
C ASN A 215 5.81 2.46 2.98
N TRP A 216 5.76 2.85 1.68
CA TRP A 216 5.20 4.13 1.25
C TRP A 216 3.75 4.37 1.72
N ASP A 217 2.95 3.30 1.78
CA ASP A 217 1.55 3.33 2.22
C ASP A 217 1.47 3.54 3.76
N GLY A 218 2.37 2.88 4.51
CA GLY A 218 2.55 3.11 5.94
C GLY A 218 2.99 4.54 6.27
N CYS A 219 3.96 5.08 5.54
CA CYS A 219 4.41 6.47 5.68
C CYS A 219 3.27 7.47 5.41
N ALA A 220 2.48 7.22 4.37
CA ALA A 220 1.35 8.08 4.04
C ALA A 220 0.22 8.00 5.10
N ALA A 221 -0.04 6.82 5.66
CA ALA A 221 -0.97 6.66 6.77
C ALA A 221 -0.48 7.36 8.05
N ALA A 222 0.83 7.29 8.35
CA ALA A 222 1.44 8.04 9.44
C ALA A 222 1.26 9.56 9.26
N SER A 223 1.45 10.07 8.03
CA SER A 223 1.22 11.48 7.72
C SER A 223 -0.24 11.92 7.91
N ALA A 224 -1.18 10.98 7.80
CA ALA A 224 -2.60 11.19 8.06
C ALA A 224 -3.00 11.05 9.55
N GLY A 225 -2.03 10.75 10.44
CA GLY A 225 -2.20 10.68 11.89
C GLY A 225 -2.67 9.32 12.43
N LEU A 226 -2.53 8.24 11.66
CA LEU A 226 -2.80 6.88 12.11
C LEU A 226 -1.57 6.25 12.79
N ARG A 227 -1.79 5.25 13.63
CA ARG A 227 -0.73 4.33 14.06
C ARG A 227 -0.40 3.35 12.96
N THR A 228 0.88 3.10 12.71
CA THR A 228 1.31 2.40 11.50
C THR A 228 2.24 1.23 11.77
N PHE A 229 1.98 0.13 11.08
CA PHE A 229 2.73 -1.12 11.17
C PHE A 229 3.18 -1.53 9.77
N TRP A 230 4.47 -1.58 9.55
CA TRP A 230 5.03 -2.08 8.29
C TRP A 230 5.34 -3.58 8.40
N ILE A 231 4.78 -4.37 7.51
CA ILE A 231 5.14 -5.79 7.38
C ILE A 231 6.26 -5.88 6.35
N GLN A 232 7.50 -5.94 6.82
CA GLN A 232 8.68 -6.14 5.98
C GLN A 232 8.78 -7.62 5.60
N ARG A 233 8.17 -8.00 4.48
CA ARG A 233 8.08 -9.40 4.06
C ARG A 233 9.42 -9.96 3.62
N THR A 234 10.32 -9.12 3.14
CA THR A 234 11.70 -9.50 2.80
C THR A 234 12.70 -8.55 3.43
N SER A 235 13.88 -9.05 3.80
CA SER A 235 14.95 -8.21 4.34
C SER A 235 15.60 -7.29 3.29
N ALA A 236 15.31 -7.49 2.02
CA ALA A 236 15.80 -6.63 0.93
C ALA A 236 14.98 -5.33 0.78
N GLU A 237 13.77 -5.26 1.37
CA GLU A 237 12.98 -4.05 1.36
C GLU A 237 13.59 -3.03 2.31
N VAL A 238 13.76 -1.80 1.82
CA VAL A 238 14.27 -0.67 2.59
C VAL A 238 13.13 0.31 2.87
N PRO A 239 13.17 1.04 4.02
CA PRO A 239 12.20 2.09 4.29
C PRO A 239 12.26 3.21 3.25
N GLU A 240 11.10 3.84 3.02
CA GLU A 240 11.00 4.99 2.13
C GLU A 240 11.41 6.29 2.83
N GLU A 241 12.06 7.19 2.09
CA GLU A 241 12.51 8.51 2.56
C GLU A 241 11.47 9.60 2.23
N LEU A 242 10.22 9.43 2.75
CA LEU A 242 9.08 10.33 2.48
C LEU A 242 8.85 11.38 3.58
N GLY A 243 9.78 11.56 4.51
CA GLY A 243 9.66 12.51 5.62
C GLY A 243 8.73 12.05 6.75
N TYR A 244 8.13 10.88 6.65
CA TYR A 244 7.34 10.21 7.68
C TYR A 244 7.83 8.77 7.83
N GLN A 245 7.79 8.28 9.05
CA GLN A 245 8.19 6.90 9.35
C GLN A 245 7.01 6.13 9.95
N VAL A 246 7.01 4.82 9.77
CA VAL A 246 6.06 3.93 10.43
C VAL A 246 6.39 3.79 11.92
N ASP A 247 5.38 3.59 12.77
CA ASP A 247 5.60 3.44 14.23
C ASP A 247 6.38 2.16 14.56
N THR A 248 6.21 1.09 13.80
CA THR A 248 6.95 -0.16 14.01
C THR A 248 6.98 -1.04 12.77
N THR A 249 7.99 -1.92 12.73
CA THR A 249 8.17 -2.93 11.67
C THR A 249 8.04 -4.32 12.26
N VAL A 250 7.29 -5.17 11.57
CA VAL A 250 7.13 -6.60 11.90
C VAL A 250 7.42 -7.45 10.66
N LYS A 251 7.62 -8.75 10.83
CA LYS A 251 7.87 -9.67 9.71
C LYS A 251 6.61 -10.33 9.17
N ALA A 252 5.59 -10.47 10.00
CA ALA A 252 4.35 -11.15 9.68
C ALA A 252 3.17 -10.56 10.46
N ILE A 253 1.95 -10.79 9.98
CA ILE A 253 0.71 -10.42 10.72
C ILE A 253 0.64 -11.13 12.06
N THR A 254 1.18 -12.35 12.16
CA THR A 254 1.24 -13.12 13.40
C THR A 254 2.08 -12.49 14.51
N ASP A 255 2.90 -11.47 14.20
CA ASP A 255 3.68 -10.74 15.21
C ASP A 255 2.84 -9.67 15.93
N LEU A 256 1.80 -9.13 15.25
CA LEU A 256 0.98 -8.02 15.75
C LEU A 256 0.28 -8.32 17.10
N PRO A 257 -0.30 -9.52 17.33
CA PRO A 257 -0.99 -9.80 18.59
C PRO A 257 -0.14 -9.56 19.84
N ALA A 258 1.17 -9.80 19.77
CA ALA A 258 2.07 -9.58 20.91
C ALA A 258 2.28 -8.08 21.22
N LEU A 259 2.24 -7.22 20.20
CA LEU A 259 2.41 -5.77 20.34
C LEU A 259 1.15 -5.06 20.88
N LEU A 260 -0.02 -5.69 20.67
CA LEU A 260 -1.34 -5.10 20.94
C LEU A 260 -1.98 -5.63 22.23
N ARG A 261 -1.38 -6.61 22.90
CA ARG A 261 -1.89 -7.16 24.15
C ARG A 261 -1.95 -6.10 25.26
N ALA A 262 -3.08 -6.10 25.96
CA ALA A 262 -3.27 -5.34 27.19
C ALA A 262 -2.37 -5.87 28.31
#